data_37ba65196b59eb9bb07cf0c2c7aad0af
#
_entry.id   37ba65196b59eb9bb07cf0c2c7aad0af
#
_cell.length_a   1.000
_cell.length_b   1.000
_cell.length_c   1.000
_cell.angle_alpha   90.00
_cell.angle_beta   90.00
_cell.angle_gamma   90.00
#
_symmetry.space_group_name_H-M   'P 1'
#
loop_
_entity.id
_entity.type
_entity.pdbx_description
1 polymer ?
#
loop_
_entity_poly.entity_id
_entity_poly.type
_entity_poly.pdbx_seq_one_letter_code
_entity_poly.pdbx_strand_id
1 'polypeptide(L)'
;RLESTLSAHPDSSVFFIASYGGGLRATGWTMLLLDTLQKSRIGFFEKTVAMSGVSGGFLGLSMYASTLAEHNSLVERKHVIDRISKHNILSIDIAYLLGFDFLREMVPYWKSFCYRDRAGRSMQEYASLIQPENEARIKLLTTGYRQYWSSIYNNPEKHFNPVLIGNSTATH
;
A
#
# COMPACT_ATOMS: atom_id res chain seq x y z
N ARG A 1 -14.12 17.05 -3.18
CA ARG A 1 -13.19 16.63 -2.12
C ARG A 1 -12.21 17.74 -1.73
N LEU A 2 -11.52 18.40 -2.69
CA LEU A 2 -10.68 19.56 -2.41
C LEU A 2 -11.49 20.67 -1.73
N GLU A 3 -12.66 20.99 -2.27
CA GLU A 3 -13.58 21.98 -1.69
C GLU A 3 -14.03 21.60 -0.29
N SER A 4 -14.37 20.34 -0.05
CA SER A 4 -14.78 19.88 1.29
C SER A 4 -13.64 19.95 2.30
N THR A 5 -12.40 19.66 1.90
CA THR A 5 -11.23 19.77 2.77
C THR A 5 -10.89 21.23 3.06
N LEU A 6 -10.95 22.10 2.05
CA LEU A 6 -10.74 23.54 2.21
C LEU A 6 -11.83 24.19 3.07
N SER A 7 -13.08 23.79 2.90
CA SER A 7 -14.20 24.28 3.71
C SER A 7 -14.11 23.86 5.15
N ALA A 8 -13.61 22.64 5.42
CA ALA A 8 -13.41 22.13 6.78
C ALA A 8 -12.22 22.80 7.50
N HIS A 9 -11.27 23.34 6.74
CA HIS A 9 -10.03 23.93 7.25
C HIS A 9 -9.67 25.24 6.53
N PRO A 10 -10.50 26.31 6.62
CA PRO A 10 -10.32 27.52 5.83
C PRO A 10 -9.01 28.25 6.09
N ASP A 11 -8.48 28.16 7.30
CA ASP A 11 -7.24 28.84 7.73
C ASP A 11 -6.03 27.88 7.82
N SER A 12 -6.13 26.68 7.26
CA SER A 12 -5.08 25.66 7.37
C SER A 12 -4.47 25.32 6.02
N SER A 13 -3.17 25.03 6.03
CA SER A 13 -2.48 24.44 4.89
C SER A 13 -3.04 23.07 4.55
N VAL A 14 -3.30 22.81 3.27
CA VAL A 14 -3.60 21.48 2.73
C VAL A 14 -2.34 20.87 2.11
N PHE A 15 -2.25 19.53 2.11
CA PHE A 15 -1.07 18.81 1.65
C PHE A 15 -1.37 17.97 0.42
N PHE A 16 -0.41 17.99 -0.51
CA PHE A 16 -0.31 17.07 -1.63
C PHE A 16 1.03 16.35 -1.50
N ILE A 17 1.01 15.03 -1.51
CA ILE A 17 2.19 14.22 -1.30
C ILE A 17 2.56 13.55 -2.62
N ALA A 18 3.81 13.71 -3.05
CA ALA A 18 4.37 12.98 -4.16
C ALA A 18 5.56 12.15 -3.70
N SER A 19 5.54 10.85 -3.99
CA SER A 19 6.62 9.94 -3.65
C SER A 19 7.09 9.18 -4.87
N TYR A 20 8.36 9.39 -5.21
CA TYR A 20 9.04 8.74 -6.32
C TYR A 20 10.18 7.89 -5.76
N GLY A 21 10.46 6.81 -6.43
CA GLY A 21 11.61 6.01 -6.09
C GLY A 21 11.38 4.53 -6.27
N GLY A 22 12.47 3.83 -6.57
CA GLY A 22 12.48 2.41 -6.83
C GLY A 22 12.76 1.56 -5.60
N GLY A 23 12.09 0.41 -5.56
CA GLY A 23 12.37 -0.66 -4.64
C GLY A 23 11.96 -0.42 -3.20
N LEU A 24 12.29 -1.39 -2.37
CA LEU A 24 11.87 -1.48 -0.97
C LEU A 24 12.43 -0.37 -0.07
N ARG A 25 13.59 0.19 -0.44
CA ARG A 25 14.16 1.32 0.31
C ARG A 25 13.28 2.56 0.22
N ALA A 26 12.74 2.84 -0.97
CA ALA A 26 11.80 3.94 -1.15
C ALA A 26 10.49 3.69 -0.40
N THR A 27 10.00 2.44 -0.36
CA THR A 27 8.83 2.04 0.41
C THR A 27 9.03 2.34 1.91
N GLY A 28 10.10 1.80 2.50
CA GLY A 28 10.40 2.01 3.93
C GLY A 28 10.64 3.47 4.28
N TRP A 29 11.38 4.19 3.44
CA TRP A 29 11.63 5.62 3.63
C TRP A 29 10.34 6.45 3.60
N THR A 30 9.49 6.20 2.62
CA THR A 30 8.19 6.89 2.50
C THR A 30 7.32 6.66 3.74
N MET A 31 7.24 5.43 4.22
CA MET A 31 6.45 5.10 5.42
C MET A 31 7.00 5.80 6.67
N LEU A 32 8.32 5.79 6.87
CA LEU A 32 8.97 6.46 8.01
C LEU A 32 8.76 7.97 7.97
N LEU A 33 8.89 8.58 6.80
CA LEU A 33 8.66 10.01 6.61
C LEU A 33 7.22 10.40 6.95
N LEU A 34 6.25 9.64 6.43
CA LEU A 34 4.83 9.89 6.69
C LEU A 34 4.47 9.72 8.17
N ASP A 35 5.02 8.69 8.83
CA ASP A 35 4.81 8.48 10.25
C ASP A 35 5.42 9.62 11.10
N THR A 36 6.57 10.12 10.68
CA THR A 36 7.21 11.29 11.33
C THR A 36 6.38 12.55 11.14
N LEU A 37 5.85 12.80 9.94
CA LEU A 37 4.99 13.94 9.67
C LEU A 37 3.67 13.85 10.44
N GLN A 38 3.06 12.68 10.53
CA GLN A 38 1.83 12.46 11.30
C GLN A 38 2.05 12.67 12.82
N LYS A 39 3.25 12.36 13.33
CA LYS A 39 3.62 12.62 14.73
C LYS A 39 3.91 14.09 15.00
N SER A 40 4.59 14.76 14.08
CA SER A 40 5.03 16.15 14.25
C SER A 40 3.94 17.18 13.99
N ARG A 41 2.92 16.82 13.19
CA ARG A 41 1.80 17.71 12.82
C ARG A 41 0.47 17.02 13.03
N ILE A 42 -0.24 17.44 14.07
CA ILE A 42 -1.59 16.95 14.38
C ILE A 42 -2.50 17.22 13.16
N GLY A 43 -3.18 16.17 12.70
CA GLY A 43 -4.08 16.27 11.57
C GLY A 43 -3.39 16.37 10.20
N PHE A 44 -2.15 15.87 10.07
CA PHE A 44 -1.45 15.89 8.79
C PHE A 44 -2.19 15.11 7.70
N PHE A 45 -2.64 13.89 8.03
CA PHE A 45 -3.38 13.06 7.08
C PHE A 45 -4.78 13.59 6.77
N GLU A 46 -5.46 14.15 7.75
CA GLU A 46 -6.79 14.75 7.61
C GLU A 46 -6.75 15.97 6.67
N LYS A 47 -5.62 16.66 6.62
CA LYS A 47 -5.38 17.80 5.73
C LYS A 47 -4.72 17.39 4.40
N THR A 48 -4.43 16.12 4.20
CA THR A 48 -3.86 15.61 2.95
C THR A 48 -4.99 15.33 1.95
N VAL A 49 -4.97 16.01 0.82
CA VAL A 49 -5.98 15.90 -0.24
C VAL A 49 -5.70 14.73 -1.16
N ALA A 50 -4.45 14.61 -1.60
CA ALA A 50 -4.04 13.56 -2.53
C ALA A 50 -2.60 13.12 -2.29
N MET A 51 -2.37 11.85 -2.58
CA MET A 51 -1.05 11.21 -2.59
C MET A 51 -0.80 10.59 -3.95
N SER A 52 0.30 10.95 -4.58
CA SER A 52 0.71 10.41 -5.88
C SER A 52 2.04 9.69 -5.77
N GLY A 53 2.17 8.54 -6.40
CA GLY A 53 3.40 7.77 -6.31
C GLY A 53 3.67 6.87 -7.51
N VAL A 54 4.94 6.48 -7.60
CA VAL A 54 5.45 5.56 -8.61
C VAL A 54 6.30 4.48 -7.93
N SER A 55 6.17 3.22 -8.37
CA SER A 55 7.00 2.10 -7.92
C SER A 55 7.01 1.96 -6.38
N GLY A 56 8.19 1.82 -5.76
CA GLY A 56 8.33 1.71 -4.31
C GLY A 56 7.77 2.90 -3.52
N GLY A 57 7.77 4.10 -4.09
CA GLY A 57 7.13 5.27 -3.50
C GLY A 57 5.61 5.10 -3.38
N PHE A 58 4.94 4.65 -4.45
CA PHE A 58 3.51 4.34 -4.40
C PHE A 58 3.19 3.23 -3.41
N LEU A 59 4.03 2.19 -3.39
CA LEU A 59 3.87 1.10 -2.43
C LEU A 59 3.97 1.60 -0.98
N GLY A 60 4.95 2.47 -0.69
CA GLY A 60 5.08 3.09 0.63
C GLY A 60 3.89 3.94 1.04
N LEU A 61 3.34 4.74 0.11
CA LEU A 61 2.12 5.51 0.34
C LEU A 61 0.92 4.60 0.64
N SER A 62 0.71 3.56 -0.17
CA SER A 62 -0.42 2.64 -0.03
C SER A 62 -0.33 1.81 1.24
N MET A 63 0.85 1.30 1.58
CA MET A 63 1.06 0.51 2.80
C MET A 63 0.92 1.36 4.06
N TYR A 64 1.45 2.60 4.05
CA TYR A 64 1.27 3.49 5.19
C TYR A 64 -0.19 3.88 5.40
N ALA A 65 -0.91 4.17 4.33
CA ALA A 65 -2.33 4.46 4.38
C ALA A 65 -3.15 3.29 4.95
N SER A 66 -2.84 2.06 4.53
CA SER A 66 -3.45 0.84 5.07
C SER A 66 -3.12 0.65 6.54
N THR A 67 -1.86 0.89 6.92
CA THR A 67 -1.42 0.80 8.32
C THR A 67 -2.14 1.80 9.20
N LEU A 68 -2.33 3.03 8.73
CA LEU A 68 -3.04 4.07 9.46
C LEU A 68 -4.53 3.72 9.64
N ALA A 69 -5.14 3.13 8.62
CA ALA A 69 -6.53 2.70 8.66
C ALA A 69 -6.80 1.52 9.63
N GLU A 70 -5.82 0.63 9.80
CA GLU A 70 -5.96 -0.58 10.63
C GLU A 70 -5.42 -0.39 12.05
N HIS A 71 -4.41 0.43 12.25
CA HIS A 71 -3.70 0.61 13.52
C HIS A 71 -3.74 2.05 14.01
N ASN A 72 -4.56 2.30 15.02
CA ASN A 72 -4.69 3.63 15.63
C ASN A 72 -3.52 3.98 16.57
N SER A 73 -2.86 2.96 17.13
CA SER A 73 -1.74 3.14 18.06
C SER A 73 -0.43 3.46 17.35
N LEU A 74 0.31 4.45 17.85
CA LEU A 74 1.66 4.79 17.38
C LEU A 74 2.64 3.62 17.50
N VAL A 75 2.50 2.82 18.55
CA VAL A 75 3.37 1.67 18.82
C VAL A 75 3.14 0.58 17.79
N GLU A 76 1.88 0.25 17.50
CA GLU A 76 1.52 -0.75 16.50
C GLU A 76 1.99 -0.34 15.10
N ARG A 77 1.79 0.92 14.71
CA ARG A 77 2.27 1.44 13.42
C ARG A 77 3.79 1.32 13.29
N LYS A 78 4.53 1.63 14.36
CA LYS A 78 5.98 1.46 14.36
C LYS A 78 6.40 0.00 14.17
N HIS A 79 5.70 -0.94 14.80
CA HIS A 79 5.96 -2.38 14.62
C HIS A 79 5.67 -2.85 13.19
N VAL A 80 4.61 -2.35 12.56
CA VAL A 80 4.31 -2.66 11.15
C VAL A 80 5.39 -2.10 10.23
N ILE A 81 5.80 -0.85 10.40
CA ILE A 81 6.84 -0.22 9.59
C ILE A 81 8.18 -0.96 9.74
N ASP A 82 8.55 -1.34 10.95
CA ASP A 82 9.77 -2.10 11.23
C ASP A 82 9.72 -3.50 10.58
N ARG A 83 8.59 -4.17 10.65
CA ARG A 83 8.35 -5.46 9.98
C ARG A 83 8.51 -5.36 8.47
N ILE A 84 7.86 -4.37 7.84
CA ILE A 84 7.94 -4.13 6.40
C ILE A 84 9.37 -3.80 5.98
N SER A 85 10.08 -2.98 6.76
CA SER A 85 11.46 -2.57 6.45
C SER A 85 12.47 -3.72 6.55
N LYS A 86 12.19 -4.73 7.36
CA LYS A 86 13.05 -5.91 7.56
C LYS A 86 12.68 -7.07 6.65
N HIS A 87 11.48 -7.07 6.09
CA HIS A 87 11.01 -8.19 5.27
C HIS A 87 11.58 -8.14 3.85
N ASN A 88 12.05 -9.29 3.38
CA ASN A 88 12.60 -9.40 2.03
C ASN A 88 11.48 -9.74 1.02
N ILE A 89 10.69 -8.75 0.67
CA ILE A 89 9.57 -8.90 -0.28
C ILE A 89 10.07 -9.27 -1.68
N LEU A 90 11.25 -8.77 -2.07
CA LEU A 90 11.82 -9.01 -3.40
C LEU A 90 12.15 -10.47 -3.67
N SER A 91 12.46 -11.26 -2.64
CA SER A 91 12.80 -12.68 -2.81
C SER A 91 11.62 -13.49 -3.36
N ILE A 92 10.41 -13.16 -2.96
CA ILE A 92 9.19 -13.83 -3.43
C ILE A 92 8.94 -13.48 -4.90
N ASP A 93 9.07 -12.21 -5.28
CA ASP A 93 8.89 -11.76 -6.66
C ASP A 93 9.93 -12.40 -7.59
N ILE A 94 11.19 -12.49 -7.15
CA ILE A 94 12.27 -13.17 -7.91
C ILE A 94 12.00 -14.67 -8.02
N ALA A 95 11.58 -15.32 -6.95
CA ALA A 95 11.27 -16.75 -6.97
C ALA A 95 10.11 -17.06 -7.94
N TYR A 96 9.09 -16.21 -7.99
CA TYR A 96 8.01 -16.34 -8.97
C TYR A 96 8.47 -16.08 -10.39
N LEU A 97 9.28 -15.03 -10.61
CA LEU A 97 9.81 -14.69 -11.93
C LEU A 97 10.66 -15.81 -12.51
N LEU A 98 11.60 -16.34 -11.73
CA LEU A 98 12.53 -17.40 -12.17
C LEU A 98 11.90 -18.80 -12.14
N GLY A 99 10.87 -19.01 -11.33
CA GLY A 99 10.16 -20.28 -11.24
C GLY A 99 8.89 -20.31 -12.09
N PHE A 100 7.81 -19.84 -11.53
CA PHE A 100 6.48 -19.99 -12.14
C PHE A 100 6.27 -19.21 -13.43
N ASP A 101 6.76 -17.96 -13.51
CA ASP A 101 6.59 -17.15 -14.72
C ASP A 101 7.45 -17.74 -15.85
N PHE A 102 8.67 -18.17 -15.54
CA PHE A 102 9.55 -18.84 -16.51
C PHE A 102 8.95 -20.17 -17.01
N LEU A 103 8.47 -21.03 -16.10
CA LEU A 103 7.85 -22.31 -16.47
C LEU A 103 6.56 -22.10 -17.28
N ARG A 104 5.79 -21.07 -16.96
CA ARG A 104 4.57 -20.72 -17.70
C ARG A 104 4.85 -20.37 -19.17
N GLU A 105 5.97 -19.72 -19.45
CA GLU A 105 6.35 -19.39 -20.83
C GLU A 105 6.97 -20.60 -21.57
N MET A 106 7.66 -21.50 -20.86
CA MET A 106 8.31 -22.66 -21.44
C MET A 106 7.33 -23.82 -21.72
N VAL A 107 6.25 -23.96 -20.96
CA VAL A 107 5.32 -25.07 -21.05
C VAL A 107 3.91 -24.59 -21.48
N PRO A 108 3.52 -24.80 -22.75
CA PRO A 108 2.28 -24.22 -23.33
C PRO A 108 1.00 -24.56 -22.56
N TYR A 109 0.93 -25.75 -21.94
CA TYR A 109 -0.24 -26.21 -21.18
C TYR A 109 -0.23 -25.77 -19.72
N TRP A 110 0.85 -25.22 -19.23
CA TRP A 110 1.00 -24.80 -17.83
C TRP A 110 0.09 -23.61 -17.45
N LYS A 111 -0.28 -22.82 -18.44
CA LYS A 111 -1.21 -21.66 -18.27
C LYS A 111 -2.56 -22.07 -17.68
N SER A 112 -3.00 -23.30 -17.93
CA SER A 112 -4.30 -23.81 -17.42
C SER A 112 -4.24 -24.32 -15.96
N PHE A 113 -3.06 -24.63 -15.45
CA PHE A 113 -2.89 -25.26 -14.13
C PHE A 113 -2.44 -24.30 -13.03
N CYS A 114 -1.75 -23.21 -13.36
CA CYS A 114 -1.22 -22.26 -12.38
C CYS A 114 -1.98 -20.94 -12.39
N TYR A 115 -3.04 -20.87 -11.58
CA TYR A 115 -3.85 -19.66 -11.41
C TYR A 115 -3.26 -18.66 -10.41
N ARG A 116 -2.04 -18.87 -9.93
CA ARG A 116 -1.39 -17.96 -8.97
C ARG A 116 -0.57 -16.93 -9.73
N ASP A 117 -1.16 -15.75 -9.85
CA ASP A 117 -0.52 -14.55 -10.35
C ASP A 117 0.51 -14.02 -9.35
N ARG A 118 1.69 -13.60 -9.85
CA ARG A 118 2.74 -12.97 -9.05
C ARG A 118 2.22 -11.73 -8.31
N ALA A 119 1.44 -10.88 -8.98
CA ALA A 119 0.86 -9.70 -8.39
C ALA A 119 -0.06 -10.02 -7.21
N GLY A 120 -0.92 -11.03 -7.36
CA GLY A 120 -1.78 -11.53 -6.28
C GLY A 120 -0.99 -12.06 -5.08
N ARG A 121 0.14 -12.73 -5.33
CA ARG A 121 1.00 -13.24 -4.25
C ARG A 121 1.72 -12.12 -3.51
N SER A 122 2.28 -11.16 -4.22
CA SER A 122 2.91 -9.98 -3.62
C SER A 122 1.92 -9.20 -2.78
N MET A 123 0.68 -9.05 -3.25
CA MET A 123 -0.38 -8.39 -2.48
C MET A 123 -0.75 -9.13 -1.19
N GLN A 124 -0.78 -10.46 -1.22
CA GLN A 124 -0.99 -11.27 0.00
C GLN A 124 0.11 -11.04 1.02
N GLU A 125 1.35 -11.02 0.55
CA GLU A 125 2.51 -10.78 1.40
C GLU A 125 2.45 -9.42 2.07
N TYR A 126 2.16 -8.36 1.31
CA TYR A 126 1.99 -7.02 1.87
C TYR A 126 0.87 -6.95 2.90
N ALA A 127 -0.25 -7.60 2.63
CA ALA A 127 -1.37 -7.65 3.56
C ALA A 127 -1.01 -8.38 4.86
N SER A 128 -0.26 -9.49 4.78
CA SER A 128 0.19 -10.24 5.95
C SER A 128 1.16 -9.45 6.83
N LEU A 129 1.94 -8.56 6.23
CA LEU A 129 2.83 -7.67 6.97
C LEU A 129 2.08 -6.59 7.76
N ILE A 130 0.94 -6.12 7.24
CA ILE A 130 0.09 -5.14 7.91
C ILE A 130 -0.76 -5.80 9.00
N GLN A 131 -1.38 -6.96 8.70
CA GLN A 131 -2.27 -7.69 9.61
C GLN A 131 -1.93 -9.18 9.66
N PRO A 132 -0.90 -9.60 10.41
CA PRO A 132 -0.48 -11.00 10.46
C PRO A 132 -1.50 -11.93 11.11
N GLU A 133 -2.39 -11.42 11.96
CA GLU A 133 -3.32 -12.23 12.76
C GLU A 133 -4.64 -12.56 12.02
N ASN A 134 -4.85 -12.01 10.84
CA ASN A 134 -6.13 -12.13 10.14
C ASN A 134 -6.04 -12.95 8.84
N GLU A 135 -5.78 -14.26 8.96
CA GLU A 135 -5.68 -15.18 7.81
C GLU A 135 -6.94 -15.20 6.93
N ALA A 136 -8.12 -15.05 7.52
CA ALA A 136 -9.37 -15.02 6.76
C ALA A 136 -9.44 -13.78 5.85
N ARG A 137 -8.94 -12.64 6.33
CA ARG A 137 -8.88 -11.40 5.58
C ARG A 137 -7.79 -11.43 4.51
N ILE A 138 -6.68 -12.09 4.78
CA ILE A 138 -5.62 -12.37 3.80
C ILE A 138 -6.15 -13.24 2.67
N LYS A 139 -7.00 -14.23 2.94
CA LYS A 139 -7.69 -15.02 1.90
C LYS A 139 -8.66 -14.18 1.07
N LEU A 140 -9.37 -13.24 1.68
CA LEU A 140 -10.25 -12.29 0.95
C LEU A 140 -9.46 -11.32 0.06
N LEU A 141 -8.24 -10.97 0.44
CA LEU A 141 -7.33 -10.14 -0.37
C LEU A 141 -6.85 -10.84 -1.64
N THR A 142 -6.97 -12.18 -1.72
CA THR A 142 -6.74 -12.92 -2.97
C THR A 142 -7.79 -12.65 -4.05
N THR A 143 -8.94 -12.12 -3.67
CA THR A 143 -10.02 -11.80 -4.62
C THR A 143 -9.98 -10.35 -5.11
N GLY A 144 -9.11 -9.52 -4.59
CA GLY A 144 -8.84 -8.22 -5.17
C GLY A 144 -8.43 -7.14 -4.18
N TYR A 145 -7.25 -6.64 -4.39
CA TYR A 145 -6.75 -5.38 -3.83
C TYR A 145 -7.79 -4.25 -3.92
N ARG A 146 -8.59 -4.26 -4.97
CA ARG A 146 -9.71 -3.35 -5.17
C ARG A 146 -10.78 -3.45 -4.09
N GLN A 147 -11.11 -4.65 -3.61
CA GLN A 147 -12.12 -4.84 -2.55
C GLN A 147 -11.59 -4.38 -1.20
N TYR A 148 -10.32 -4.63 -0.91
CA TYR A 148 -9.68 -4.14 0.31
C TYR A 148 -9.67 -2.61 0.36
N TRP A 149 -9.21 -1.96 -0.72
CA TRP A 149 -9.21 -0.51 -0.81
C TRP A 149 -10.61 0.08 -0.76
N SER A 150 -11.59 -0.53 -1.44
CA SER A 150 -12.96 -0.06 -1.36
C SER A 150 -13.55 -0.22 0.02
N SER A 151 -13.20 -1.27 0.77
CA SER A 151 -13.64 -1.43 2.16
C SER A 151 -13.05 -0.37 3.10
N ILE A 152 -11.81 0.05 2.88
CA ILE A 152 -11.17 1.13 3.62
C ILE A 152 -11.81 2.48 3.27
N TYR A 153 -11.99 2.77 1.98
CA TYR A 153 -12.55 4.04 1.51
C TYR A 153 -14.03 4.22 1.82
N ASN A 154 -14.80 3.14 1.86
CA ASN A 154 -16.23 3.16 2.11
C ASN A 154 -16.60 3.03 3.60
N ASN A 155 -15.61 2.89 4.49
CA ASN A 155 -15.86 2.84 5.91
C ASN A 155 -15.92 4.27 6.47
N PRO A 156 -17.12 4.78 6.87
CA PRO A 156 -17.27 6.14 7.38
C PRO A 156 -16.57 6.37 8.72
N GLU A 157 -16.31 5.31 9.49
CA GLU A 157 -15.62 5.39 10.78
C GLU A 157 -14.09 5.50 10.62
N LYS A 158 -13.56 5.09 9.47
CA LYS A 158 -12.14 5.22 9.16
C LYS A 158 -11.94 6.48 8.32
N HIS A 159 -11.62 7.57 8.97
CA HIS A 159 -11.35 8.89 8.35
C HIS A 159 -10.10 8.88 7.46
N PHE A 160 -10.14 8.09 6.39
CA PHE A 160 -9.09 8.07 5.40
C PHE A 160 -9.45 9.02 4.25
N ASN A 161 -8.86 10.19 4.24
CA ASN A 161 -9.25 11.29 3.35
C ASN A 161 -8.44 11.45 2.05
N PRO A 162 -7.13 11.13 1.95
CA PRO A 162 -6.39 11.40 0.74
C PRO A 162 -6.76 10.47 -0.42
N VAL A 163 -6.82 11.04 -1.63
CA VAL A 163 -6.94 10.27 -2.87
C VAL A 163 -5.58 9.67 -3.19
N LEU A 164 -5.51 8.36 -3.40
CA LEU A 164 -4.28 7.68 -3.81
C LEU A 164 -4.22 7.54 -5.33
N ILE A 165 -3.18 8.09 -5.94
CA ILE A 165 -2.95 8.11 -7.38
C ILE A 165 -1.70 7.28 -7.69
N GLY A 166 -1.90 6.13 -8.31
CA GLY A 166 -0.81 5.30 -8.83
C GLY A 166 -0.49 5.68 -10.28
N ASN A 167 0.75 6.04 -10.53
CA ASN A 167 1.24 6.31 -11.88
C ASN A 167 1.93 5.06 -12.45
N SER A 168 1.46 4.57 -13.57
CA SER A 168 2.08 3.47 -14.32
C SER A 168 2.16 3.82 -15.79
N THR A 169 3.18 3.32 -16.48
CA THR A 169 3.27 3.35 -17.93
C THR A 169 2.62 2.10 -18.49
N ALA A 170 1.66 2.26 -19.40
CA ALA A 170 1.19 1.15 -20.20
C ALA A 170 2.27 0.81 -21.26
N THR A 171 2.75 -0.42 -21.26
CA THR A 171 3.51 -0.97 -22.38
C THR A 171 2.53 -1.56 -23.36
N HIS A 172 2.45 -1.01 -24.55
CA HIS A 172 1.71 -1.57 -25.69
C HIS A 172 2.51 -2.70 -26.34
#